data_e9230670c5d99e393edbf830a7ce83df
#
_entry.id   e9230670c5d99e393edbf830a7ce83df
#
_cell.length_a   1.000
_cell.length_b   1.000
_cell.length_c   1.000
_cell.angle_alpha   90.00
_cell.angle_beta   90.00
_cell.angle_gamma   90.00
#
_symmetry.space_group_name_H-M   'P 1'
#
loop_
_entity.id
_entity.type
_entity.pdbx_description
1 polymer ?
#
loop_
_entity_poly.entity_id
_entity_poly.type
_entity_poly.pdbx_seq_one_letter_code
_entity_poly.pdbx_strand_id
1 'polypeptide(L)'
;MSSLREKCIKKFFVLVVHLILLSITCQLPPFLLRAQTTPEQSKNTPASLSLPLTTESHLGDLDGMVKRHEIRVLVVYSRTGFFYDAGRPEGIFYETFEEFQHFVNERLKSGPVKVEVTYLPVRIDELGQALSEGKGDVIGFPVVVTPERAKEALFTTPVADAKQVLVTGPGAPVISSIEELSGKEIYVNPITAYYDSLRQLSDHLQQQGKPSILVKEADHNLTDEDLLEMVSAGLIPATVTLNLRAQFWSKVFPKLKVHSDVVVKDGGVLAFATRRDSPQLQQLLDEFIKNRRIGTSFGNTLLRRYLQNTEWVKNATSTEEMKKFRAYVHYFQKYAAQYDFDYLMLVGQGYQESHLDQSMRSPGGAVGIMQVIPKYAAAPPIAVPDVENAEGNIHAGIKMLRNIVDTYLNDPGLDETNKTLLAFASYNAGPNRIAQLRRRAKEEGLDPNQWFGNVELVVAKEIDEVTVQYVNNIYKYYVAYKLVLQESQSH
;
A
#
# COMPACT_ATOMS: atom_id res chain seq x y z
N MET A 1 40.41 -49.93 -20.97
CA MET A 1 39.39 -48.89 -21.28
C MET A 1 38.49 -48.51 -20.08
N SER A 2 38.83 -48.92 -18.86
CA SER A 2 38.04 -48.58 -17.62
C SER A 2 38.55 -47.36 -16.86
N SER A 3 39.81 -46.99 -16.99
CA SER A 3 40.46 -45.93 -16.19
C SER A 3 40.18 -44.49 -16.67
N LEU A 4 39.80 -44.30 -17.92
CA LEU A 4 39.46 -42.96 -18.46
C LEU A 4 38.00 -42.53 -18.14
N ARG A 5 37.11 -43.49 -17.98
CA ARG A 5 35.71 -43.19 -17.64
C ARG A 5 35.55 -42.73 -16.19
N GLU A 6 36.29 -43.27 -15.25
CA GLU A 6 36.27 -42.86 -13.84
C GLU A 6 36.87 -41.46 -13.60
N LYS A 7 37.88 -41.06 -14.37
CA LYS A 7 38.46 -39.71 -14.27
C LYS A 7 37.55 -38.59 -14.83
N CYS A 8 36.76 -38.90 -15.86
CA CYS A 8 35.75 -37.97 -16.38
C CYS A 8 34.56 -37.78 -15.43
N ILE A 9 34.11 -38.86 -14.81
CA ILE A 9 32.97 -38.81 -13.88
C ILE A 9 33.35 -38.04 -12.60
N LYS A 10 34.54 -38.20 -12.05
CA LYS A 10 35.03 -37.43 -10.90
C LYS A 10 35.24 -35.95 -11.21
N LYS A 11 35.70 -35.58 -12.40
CA LYS A 11 35.80 -34.17 -12.80
C LYS A 11 34.42 -33.51 -13.03
N PHE A 12 33.45 -34.26 -13.55
CA PHE A 12 32.11 -33.78 -13.74
C PHE A 12 31.35 -33.57 -12.39
N PHE A 13 31.58 -34.48 -11.43
CA PHE A 13 30.98 -34.37 -10.09
C PHE A 13 31.58 -33.22 -9.26
N VAL A 14 32.86 -32.92 -9.39
CA VAL A 14 33.49 -31.77 -8.71
C VAL A 14 33.04 -30.44 -9.35
N LEU A 15 32.79 -30.40 -10.66
CA LEU A 15 32.30 -29.21 -11.35
C LEU A 15 30.82 -28.91 -11.00
N VAL A 16 30.01 -29.95 -10.85
CA VAL A 16 28.59 -29.82 -10.48
C VAL A 16 28.43 -29.44 -9.01
N VAL A 17 29.27 -29.96 -8.11
CA VAL A 17 29.27 -29.59 -6.69
C VAL A 17 29.77 -28.15 -6.48
N HIS A 18 30.69 -27.61 -7.27
CA HIS A 18 31.12 -26.22 -7.21
C HIS A 18 30.09 -25.26 -7.82
N LEU A 19 29.29 -25.67 -8.80
CA LEU A 19 28.18 -24.91 -9.33
C LEU A 19 26.95 -24.90 -8.41
N ILE A 20 26.73 -25.95 -7.62
CA ILE A 20 25.67 -26.04 -6.63
C ILE A 20 26.02 -25.25 -5.35
N LEU A 21 27.31 -25.17 -4.98
CA LEU A 21 27.76 -24.36 -3.85
C LEU A 21 27.83 -22.85 -4.15
N LEU A 22 27.86 -22.44 -5.43
CA LEU A 22 27.75 -21.04 -5.85
C LEU A 22 26.30 -20.56 -6.02
N SER A 23 25.31 -21.48 -6.05
CA SER A 23 23.89 -21.15 -6.18
C SER A 23 23.14 -21.11 -4.84
N ILE A 24 23.78 -21.42 -3.71
CA ILE A 24 23.16 -21.42 -2.37
C ILE A 24 23.51 -20.16 -1.55
N THR A 25 24.34 -19.26 -2.07
CA THR A 25 24.74 -18.02 -1.36
C THR A 25 24.06 -16.74 -1.84
N CYS A 26 22.95 -16.84 -2.58
CA CYS A 26 22.28 -15.65 -3.11
C CYS A 26 20.76 -15.73 -3.02
N GLN A 27 20.21 -15.97 -1.80
CA GLN A 27 18.79 -15.73 -1.51
C GLN A 27 18.59 -15.45 0.00
N LEU A 28 19.06 -14.28 0.44
CA LEU A 28 18.51 -13.58 1.59
C LEU A 28 18.12 -12.20 1.10
N PRO A 29 16.90 -11.71 1.41
CA PRO A 29 16.48 -10.39 0.99
C PRO A 29 17.35 -9.33 1.68
N PRO A 30 17.76 -8.27 0.99
CA PRO A 30 18.52 -7.20 1.60
C PRO A 30 17.60 -6.28 2.40
N PHE A 31 17.32 -6.66 3.66
CA PHE A 31 17.02 -5.69 4.68
C PHE A 31 18.35 -5.06 5.08
N LEU A 32 18.75 -3.96 4.44
CA LEU A 32 19.93 -3.25 4.92
C LEU A 32 19.98 -1.82 4.46
N LEU A 33 20.01 -0.97 5.46
CA LEU A 33 20.68 0.31 5.40
C LEU A 33 21.82 0.28 4.35
N ARG A 34 21.60 0.97 3.27
CA ARG A 34 22.64 1.23 2.27
C ARG A 34 23.58 2.24 2.89
N ALA A 35 24.70 1.74 3.43
CA ALA A 35 25.82 2.59 3.79
C ALA A 35 26.13 3.50 2.60
N GLN A 36 26.19 4.81 2.85
CA GLN A 36 26.61 5.81 1.86
C GLN A 36 28.04 5.48 1.39
N THR A 37 28.15 4.86 0.23
CA THR A 37 29.35 4.94 -0.58
C THR A 37 29.16 6.13 -1.52
N THR A 38 30.06 7.09 -1.45
CA THR A 38 30.20 8.17 -2.40
C THR A 38 30.12 7.64 -3.83
N PRO A 39 29.23 8.13 -4.72
CA PRO A 39 29.17 7.63 -6.08
C PRO A 39 30.35 8.16 -6.87
N GLU A 40 31.19 7.27 -7.33
CA GLU A 40 31.99 7.50 -8.53
C GLU A 40 31.03 7.66 -9.71
N GLN A 41 31.17 8.75 -10.44
CA GLN A 41 30.31 9.11 -11.58
C GLN A 41 30.38 8.06 -12.67
N SER A 42 29.41 7.17 -12.73
CA SER A 42 29.10 6.40 -13.94
C SER A 42 28.24 7.26 -14.85
N LYS A 43 28.85 7.81 -15.89
CA LYS A 43 28.16 8.40 -17.04
C LYS A 43 27.53 7.26 -17.83
N ASN A 44 26.22 7.04 -17.63
CA ASN A 44 25.23 6.47 -18.55
C ASN A 44 23.99 6.06 -17.75
N THR A 45 23.26 7.07 -17.26
CA THR A 45 21.86 6.86 -16.88
C THR A 45 21.05 7.03 -18.16
N PRO A 46 20.25 6.04 -18.58
CA PRO A 46 19.26 6.30 -19.63
C PRO A 46 18.37 7.43 -19.09
N ALA A 47 18.16 8.45 -19.92
CA ALA A 47 17.24 9.52 -19.61
C ALA A 47 15.90 8.89 -19.23
N SER A 48 15.48 9.02 -17.96
CA SER A 48 14.12 8.74 -17.57
C SER A 48 13.26 9.69 -18.38
N LEU A 49 12.51 9.18 -19.34
CA LEU A 49 11.41 9.90 -19.95
C LEU A 49 10.38 10.15 -18.84
N SER A 50 10.60 11.19 -18.05
CA SER A 50 9.55 11.78 -17.25
C SER A 50 8.64 12.49 -18.25
N LEU A 51 7.64 11.77 -18.75
CA LEU A 51 6.52 12.44 -19.37
C LEU A 51 5.91 13.33 -18.29
N PRO A 52 5.81 14.65 -18.50
CA PRO A 52 5.08 15.50 -17.60
C PRO A 52 3.65 14.91 -17.53
N LEU A 53 3.09 14.81 -16.32
CA LEU A 53 1.66 14.59 -16.15
C LEU A 53 0.98 15.70 -16.95
N THR A 54 0.52 15.39 -18.16
CA THR A 54 -0.16 16.38 -19.00
C THR A 54 -1.46 16.70 -18.30
N THR A 55 -1.52 17.86 -17.67
CA THR A 55 -2.74 18.42 -17.08
C THR A 55 -3.71 18.89 -18.16
N GLU A 56 -3.38 18.69 -19.43
CA GLU A 56 -4.20 19.08 -20.55
C GLU A 56 -5.47 18.22 -20.64
N SER A 57 -6.60 18.90 -20.67
CA SER A 57 -7.90 18.28 -20.87
C SER A 57 -8.07 17.89 -22.35
N HIS A 58 -8.39 16.63 -22.58
CA HIS A 58 -8.79 16.13 -23.89
C HIS A 58 -10.15 15.45 -23.81
N LEU A 59 -11.09 15.93 -24.61
CA LEU A 59 -12.43 15.38 -24.76
C LEU A 59 -12.54 14.61 -26.07
N GLY A 60 -13.66 13.91 -26.27
CA GLY A 60 -13.94 13.13 -27.48
C GLY A 60 -13.67 11.63 -27.33
N ASP A 61 -13.83 10.89 -28.41
CA ASP A 61 -13.83 9.42 -28.43
C ASP A 61 -12.51 8.84 -28.96
N LEU A 62 -12.49 7.53 -29.23
CA LEU A 62 -11.37 6.71 -29.65
C LEU A 62 -10.57 7.29 -30.83
N ASP A 63 -11.24 7.89 -31.83
CA ASP A 63 -10.58 8.50 -32.98
C ASP A 63 -9.64 9.65 -32.59
N GLY A 64 -10.03 10.46 -31.61
CA GLY A 64 -9.18 11.50 -31.02
C GLY A 64 -7.97 10.91 -30.29
N MET A 65 -8.17 9.82 -29.55
CA MET A 65 -7.13 9.10 -28.83
C MET A 65 -6.12 8.44 -29.79
N VAL A 66 -6.60 7.86 -30.87
CA VAL A 66 -5.74 7.30 -31.94
C VAL A 66 -4.91 8.37 -32.62
N LYS A 67 -5.47 9.56 -32.88
CA LYS A 67 -4.72 10.68 -33.49
C LYS A 67 -3.60 11.21 -32.60
N ARG A 68 -3.80 11.27 -31.28
CA ARG A 68 -2.75 11.68 -30.34
C ARG A 68 -1.85 10.54 -29.90
N HIS A 69 -2.16 9.30 -30.35
CA HIS A 69 -1.43 8.06 -30.00
C HIS A 69 -1.44 7.74 -28.51
N GLU A 70 -2.48 8.13 -27.76
CA GLU A 70 -2.54 7.99 -26.31
C GLU A 70 -3.95 7.69 -25.82
N ILE A 71 -4.07 6.73 -24.87
CA ILE A 71 -5.25 6.49 -24.04
C ILE A 71 -4.81 6.67 -22.60
N ARG A 72 -5.45 7.61 -21.86
CA ARG A 72 -5.11 7.95 -20.49
C ARG A 72 -6.05 7.22 -19.53
N VAL A 73 -5.43 6.43 -18.64
CA VAL A 73 -6.12 5.59 -17.66
C VAL A 73 -5.99 6.20 -16.29
N LEU A 74 -7.12 6.61 -15.70
CA LEU A 74 -7.20 7.05 -14.31
C LEU A 74 -7.12 5.82 -13.41
N VAL A 75 -6.13 5.76 -12.54
CA VAL A 75 -5.90 4.66 -11.61
C VAL A 75 -5.86 5.15 -10.17
N VAL A 76 -6.25 4.28 -9.24
CA VAL A 76 -6.11 4.54 -7.79
C VAL A 76 -4.91 3.77 -7.28
N TYR A 77 -4.01 4.49 -6.61
CA TYR A 77 -2.86 3.87 -5.97
C TYR A 77 -3.33 2.86 -4.92
N SER A 78 -2.88 1.62 -5.02
CA SER A 78 -3.20 0.55 -4.09
C SER A 78 -2.17 -0.59 -4.22
N ARG A 79 -1.94 -1.34 -3.15
CA ARG A 79 -0.90 -2.39 -3.07
C ARG A 79 -1.00 -3.51 -4.10
N THR A 80 -2.16 -3.70 -4.69
CA THR A 80 -2.40 -4.77 -5.67
C THR A 80 -2.95 -4.27 -6.98
N GLY A 81 -3.60 -3.11 -6.97
CA GLY A 81 -4.29 -2.58 -8.15
C GLY A 81 -3.34 -1.84 -9.08
N PHE A 82 -2.72 -0.79 -8.56
CA PHE A 82 -1.72 0.00 -9.25
C PHE A 82 -0.73 0.60 -8.23
N PHE A 83 0.55 0.35 -8.40
CA PHE A 83 1.62 0.89 -7.57
C PHE A 83 2.91 1.03 -8.38
N TYR A 84 3.92 1.68 -7.81
CA TYR A 84 5.26 1.74 -8.38
C TYR A 84 6.22 0.90 -7.56
N ASP A 85 7.10 0.14 -8.22
CA ASP A 85 8.24 -0.52 -7.61
C ASP A 85 9.52 -0.14 -8.36
N ALA A 86 10.43 0.55 -7.66
CA ALA A 86 11.68 1.04 -8.23
C ALA A 86 11.50 1.78 -9.58
N GLY A 87 10.48 2.64 -9.67
CA GLY A 87 10.14 3.43 -10.85
C GLY A 87 9.37 2.70 -11.95
N ARG A 88 9.01 1.44 -11.75
CA ARG A 88 8.19 0.68 -12.70
C ARG A 88 6.76 0.62 -12.20
N PRO A 89 5.79 0.98 -13.01
CA PRO A 89 4.39 0.73 -12.67
C PRO A 89 4.12 -0.77 -12.65
N GLU A 90 3.36 -1.20 -11.65
CA GLU A 90 2.96 -2.59 -11.44
C GLU A 90 1.52 -2.65 -10.92
N GLY A 91 0.96 -3.84 -10.83
CA GLY A 91 -0.36 -4.08 -10.29
C GLY A 91 -1.35 -4.66 -11.30
N ILE A 92 -2.45 -5.19 -10.76
CA ILE A 92 -3.47 -5.88 -11.57
C ILE A 92 -4.03 -4.97 -12.66
N PHE A 93 -4.30 -3.71 -12.33
CA PHE A 93 -4.87 -2.77 -13.31
C PHE A 93 -3.82 -2.28 -14.29
N TYR A 94 -2.56 -2.11 -13.86
CA TYR A 94 -1.46 -1.83 -14.78
C TYR A 94 -1.36 -2.93 -15.84
N GLU A 95 -1.19 -4.19 -15.46
CA GLU A 95 -1.06 -5.28 -16.41
C GLU A 95 -2.33 -5.49 -17.26
N THR A 96 -3.51 -5.23 -16.67
CA THR A 96 -4.77 -5.29 -17.44
C THR A 96 -4.77 -4.28 -18.58
N PHE A 97 -4.30 -3.05 -18.33
CA PHE A 97 -4.30 -2.01 -19.35
C PHE A 97 -3.07 -2.07 -20.27
N GLU A 98 -1.97 -2.69 -19.87
CA GLU A 98 -0.89 -3.08 -20.79
C GLU A 98 -1.39 -4.10 -21.83
N GLU A 99 -2.13 -5.11 -21.39
CA GLU A 99 -2.75 -6.07 -22.31
C GLU A 99 -3.84 -5.41 -23.17
N PHE A 100 -4.56 -4.43 -22.60
CA PHE A 100 -5.52 -3.62 -23.39
C PHE A 100 -4.79 -2.80 -24.46
N GLN A 101 -3.63 -2.22 -24.18
CA GLN A 101 -2.80 -1.53 -25.17
C GLN A 101 -2.42 -2.45 -26.33
N HIS A 102 -1.99 -3.66 -26.04
CA HIS A 102 -1.70 -4.67 -27.08
C HIS A 102 -2.94 -4.97 -27.90
N PHE A 103 -4.08 -5.23 -27.25
CA PHE A 103 -5.35 -5.51 -27.90
C PHE A 103 -5.81 -4.35 -28.81
N VAL A 104 -5.73 -3.10 -28.35
CA VAL A 104 -6.07 -1.90 -29.14
C VAL A 104 -5.23 -1.84 -30.40
N ASN A 105 -3.91 -1.97 -30.29
CA ASN A 105 -3.01 -1.86 -31.42
C ASN A 105 -3.21 -2.99 -32.44
N GLU A 106 -3.54 -4.18 -31.99
CA GLU A 106 -3.88 -5.33 -32.84
C GLU A 106 -5.22 -5.12 -33.56
N ARG A 107 -6.24 -4.68 -32.80
CA ARG A 107 -7.60 -4.47 -33.32
C ARG A 107 -7.68 -3.34 -34.34
N LEU A 108 -6.94 -2.25 -34.11
CA LEU A 108 -6.89 -1.08 -35.01
C LEU A 108 -5.90 -1.27 -36.16
N LYS A 109 -5.12 -2.38 -36.17
CA LYS A 109 -4.03 -2.62 -37.12
C LYS A 109 -3.09 -1.41 -37.18
N SER A 110 -2.73 -0.88 -36.00
CA SER A 110 -1.88 0.30 -35.89
C SER A 110 -0.58 0.13 -36.65
N GLY A 111 -0.19 1.16 -37.41
CA GLY A 111 1.04 1.20 -38.17
C GLY A 111 2.30 1.22 -37.29
N PRO A 112 3.39 1.83 -37.77
CA PRO A 112 4.65 1.95 -37.01
C PRO A 112 4.47 2.71 -35.68
N VAL A 113 3.62 3.73 -35.65
CA VAL A 113 3.28 4.49 -34.43
C VAL A 113 2.10 3.81 -33.74
N LYS A 114 2.33 3.39 -32.51
CA LYS A 114 1.35 2.67 -31.70
C LYS A 114 0.55 3.66 -30.83
N VAL A 115 -0.64 3.24 -30.41
CA VAL A 115 -1.37 3.88 -29.31
C VAL A 115 -0.76 3.38 -28.02
N GLU A 116 -0.37 4.29 -27.14
CA GLU A 116 0.18 3.99 -25.83
C GLU A 116 -0.85 4.25 -24.73
N VAL A 117 -0.79 3.47 -23.66
CA VAL A 117 -1.57 3.69 -22.44
C VAL A 117 -0.73 4.46 -21.44
N THR A 118 -1.27 5.58 -20.97
CA THR A 118 -0.64 6.41 -19.93
C THR A 118 -1.47 6.31 -18.65
N TYR A 119 -0.79 6.12 -17.52
CA TYR A 119 -1.44 5.96 -16.23
C TYR A 119 -1.40 7.26 -15.43
N LEU A 120 -2.57 7.70 -14.96
CA LEU A 120 -2.74 8.91 -14.16
C LEU A 120 -3.28 8.52 -12.78
N PRO A 121 -2.40 8.41 -11.76
CA PRO A 121 -2.86 8.16 -10.40
C PRO A 121 -3.67 9.35 -9.89
N VAL A 122 -4.88 9.08 -9.39
CA VAL A 122 -5.78 10.05 -8.77
C VAL A 122 -6.43 9.46 -7.53
N ARG A 123 -6.96 10.29 -6.68
CA ARG A 123 -7.70 9.83 -5.50
C ARG A 123 -9.02 9.21 -5.95
N ILE A 124 -9.53 8.27 -5.15
CA ILE A 124 -10.78 7.55 -5.47
C ILE A 124 -12.01 8.49 -5.56
N ASP A 125 -12.04 9.54 -4.74
CA ASP A 125 -13.08 10.56 -4.73
C ASP A 125 -13.00 11.56 -5.91
N GLU A 126 -11.84 11.65 -6.56
CA GLU A 126 -11.58 12.54 -7.72
C GLU A 126 -11.82 11.86 -9.07
N LEU A 127 -11.97 10.51 -9.13
CA LEU A 127 -12.07 9.74 -10.37
C LEU A 127 -13.16 10.27 -11.32
N GLY A 128 -14.36 10.54 -10.80
CA GLY A 128 -15.50 11.02 -11.62
C GLY A 128 -15.26 12.40 -12.20
N GLN A 129 -14.72 13.31 -11.38
CA GLN A 129 -14.38 14.67 -11.80
C GLN A 129 -13.26 14.67 -12.84
N ALA A 130 -12.17 13.94 -12.59
CA ALA A 130 -11.04 13.85 -13.51
C ALA A 130 -11.45 13.25 -14.86
N LEU A 131 -12.37 12.27 -14.87
CA LEU A 131 -12.93 11.72 -16.10
C LEU A 131 -13.77 12.76 -16.87
N SER A 132 -14.70 13.45 -16.20
CA SER A 132 -15.59 14.44 -16.82
C SER A 132 -14.83 15.66 -17.33
N GLU A 133 -13.77 16.08 -16.64
CA GLU A 133 -12.88 17.16 -17.06
C GLU A 133 -11.93 16.77 -18.21
N GLY A 134 -11.95 15.51 -18.65
CA GLY A 134 -11.09 15.02 -19.73
C GLY A 134 -9.61 14.91 -19.34
N LYS A 135 -9.28 14.82 -18.05
CA LYS A 135 -7.92 14.53 -17.56
C LYS A 135 -7.50 13.11 -17.89
N GLY A 136 -8.46 12.16 -17.88
CA GLY A 136 -8.30 10.80 -18.33
C GLY A 136 -9.41 10.39 -19.31
N ASP A 137 -9.23 9.27 -19.97
CA ASP A 137 -10.17 8.75 -20.97
C ASP A 137 -10.99 7.59 -20.41
N VAL A 138 -10.43 6.84 -19.47
CA VAL A 138 -11.07 5.71 -18.81
C VAL A 138 -10.71 5.67 -17.33
N ILE A 139 -11.67 5.33 -16.47
CA ILE A 139 -11.41 4.94 -15.09
C ILE A 139 -10.98 3.47 -15.10
N GLY A 140 -9.68 3.22 -14.93
CA GLY A 140 -9.06 1.89 -14.92
C GLY A 140 -9.12 1.20 -13.56
N PHE A 141 -9.94 1.71 -12.65
CA PHE A 141 -10.26 1.12 -11.36
C PHE A 141 -11.75 0.77 -11.36
N PRO A 142 -12.15 -0.52 -11.14
CA PRO A 142 -13.56 -0.89 -11.20
C PRO A 142 -14.37 -0.20 -10.11
N VAL A 143 -15.39 0.53 -10.53
CA VAL A 143 -16.29 1.27 -9.64
C VAL A 143 -17.70 0.67 -9.65
N VAL A 144 -18.43 0.86 -8.55
CA VAL A 144 -19.82 0.42 -8.45
C VAL A 144 -20.68 1.19 -9.44
N VAL A 145 -21.44 0.47 -10.27
CA VAL A 145 -22.43 1.04 -11.19
C VAL A 145 -23.67 1.42 -10.41
N THR A 146 -23.98 2.72 -10.35
CA THR A 146 -25.22 3.24 -9.77
C THR A 146 -26.03 4.00 -10.81
N PRO A 147 -27.35 4.16 -10.62
CA PRO A 147 -28.18 4.95 -11.53
C PRO A 147 -27.69 6.39 -11.73
N GLU A 148 -27.15 7.00 -10.65
CA GLU A 148 -26.61 8.36 -10.66
C GLU A 148 -25.36 8.43 -11.53
N ARG A 149 -24.38 7.54 -11.28
CA ARG A 149 -23.14 7.48 -12.07
C ARG A 149 -23.38 7.14 -13.53
N ALA A 150 -24.38 6.29 -13.82
CA ALA A 150 -24.76 5.94 -15.21
C ALA A 150 -25.35 7.13 -16.01
N LYS A 151 -25.75 8.21 -15.32
CA LYS A 151 -26.13 9.47 -16.01
C LYS A 151 -24.91 10.28 -16.43
N GLU A 152 -23.77 10.09 -15.80
CA GLU A 152 -22.55 10.90 -15.99
C GLU A 152 -21.47 10.18 -16.82
N ALA A 153 -21.44 8.86 -16.81
CA ALA A 153 -20.44 8.03 -17.49
C ALA A 153 -21.07 6.84 -18.22
N LEU A 154 -20.36 6.27 -19.19
CA LEU A 154 -20.64 4.97 -19.78
C LEU A 154 -19.86 3.91 -18.99
N PHE A 155 -20.50 2.78 -18.75
CA PHE A 155 -19.90 1.66 -18.06
C PHE A 155 -19.66 0.48 -18.99
N THR A 156 -18.57 -0.22 -18.79
CA THR A 156 -18.29 -1.47 -19.50
C THR A 156 -19.20 -2.60 -19.01
N THR A 157 -19.16 -3.71 -19.71
CA THR A 157 -19.66 -4.99 -19.18
C THR A 157 -19.07 -5.23 -17.79
N PRO A 158 -19.89 -5.67 -16.81
CA PRO A 158 -19.42 -5.89 -15.45
C PRO A 158 -18.22 -6.84 -15.36
N VAL A 159 -17.24 -6.47 -14.55
CA VAL A 159 -16.06 -7.30 -14.27
C VAL A 159 -16.22 -8.16 -13.01
N ALA A 160 -17.10 -7.75 -12.08
CA ALA A 160 -17.39 -8.47 -10.83
C ALA A 160 -18.70 -7.98 -10.20
N ASP A 161 -19.22 -8.75 -9.23
CA ASP A 161 -20.31 -8.33 -8.33
C ASP A 161 -19.79 -7.36 -7.26
N ALA A 162 -20.65 -6.42 -6.83
CA ALA A 162 -20.35 -5.42 -5.81
C ALA A 162 -20.95 -5.76 -4.45
N LYS A 163 -21.05 -7.04 -4.09
CA LYS A 163 -21.54 -7.47 -2.76
C LYS A 163 -20.58 -7.04 -1.67
N GLN A 164 -21.12 -6.36 -0.66
CA GLN A 164 -20.40 -5.98 0.56
C GLN A 164 -20.58 -7.07 1.60
N VAL A 165 -19.49 -7.68 2.04
CA VAL A 165 -19.52 -8.83 2.96
C VAL A 165 -18.69 -8.55 4.21
N LEU A 166 -19.08 -9.21 5.31
CA LEU A 166 -18.32 -9.19 6.55
C LEU A 166 -17.04 -10.01 6.40
N VAL A 167 -15.94 -9.48 6.95
CA VAL A 167 -14.66 -10.18 7.14
C VAL A 167 -14.25 -10.09 8.60
N THR A 168 -13.92 -11.22 9.21
CA THR A 168 -13.49 -11.32 10.61
C THR A 168 -12.09 -11.91 10.73
N GLY A 169 -11.43 -11.57 11.85
CA GLY A 169 -10.09 -12.05 12.19
C GLY A 169 -10.08 -13.25 13.16
N PRO A 170 -8.86 -13.58 13.66
CA PRO A 170 -8.68 -14.63 14.66
C PRO A 170 -9.43 -14.29 15.96
N GLY A 171 -10.10 -15.28 16.54
CA GLY A 171 -10.83 -15.11 17.80
C GLY A 171 -12.17 -14.43 17.71
N ALA A 172 -12.58 -13.95 16.54
CA ALA A 172 -13.92 -13.41 16.35
C ALA A 172 -14.98 -14.49 16.48
N PRO A 173 -16.17 -14.18 17.02
CA PRO A 173 -17.27 -15.14 17.11
C PRO A 173 -17.70 -15.61 15.73
N VAL A 174 -18.29 -16.79 15.66
CA VAL A 174 -18.92 -17.29 14.42
C VAL A 174 -20.15 -16.42 14.15
N ILE A 175 -20.21 -15.84 12.97
CA ILE A 175 -21.33 -15.03 12.49
C ILE A 175 -21.91 -15.72 11.26
N SER A 176 -23.19 -16.04 11.31
CA SER A 176 -23.89 -16.84 10.30
C SER A 176 -25.05 -16.08 9.65
N SER A 177 -25.47 -14.96 10.23
CA SER A 177 -26.54 -14.14 9.70
C SER A 177 -26.24 -12.64 9.88
N ILE A 178 -26.96 -11.82 9.12
CA ILE A 178 -26.82 -10.36 9.17
C ILE A 178 -27.29 -9.79 10.52
N GLU A 179 -28.25 -10.45 11.15
CA GLU A 179 -28.83 -10.07 12.44
C GLU A 179 -27.82 -10.21 13.59
N GLU A 180 -26.87 -11.15 13.47
CA GLU A 180 -25.83 -11.40 14.46
C GLU A 180 -24.76 -10.28 14.50
N LEU A 181 -24.80 -9.33 13.54
CA LEU A 181 -23.99 -8.12 13.58
C LEU A 181 -24.43 -7.13 14.65
N SER A 182 -25.65 -7.29 15.19
CA SER A 182 -26.18 -6.49 16.28
C SER A 182 -25.22 -6.49 17.47
N GLY A 183 -24.83 -5.29 17.95
CA GLY A 183 -23.90 -5.11 19.06
C GLY A 183 -22.43 -5.45 18.74
N LYS A 184 -22.08 -5.80 17.50
CA LYS A 184 -20.70 -6.09 17.11
C LYS A 184 -19.95 -4.85 16.65
N GLU A 185 -18.64 -4.81 16.94
CA GLU A 185 -17.74 -3.78 16.44
C GLU A 185 -17.27 -4.10 15.03
N ILE A 186 -17.47 -3.16 14.13
CA ILE A 186 -17.04 -3.28 12.72
C ILE A 186 -16.33 -1.98 12.33
N TYR A 187 -15.09 -2.10 11.89
CA TYR A 187 -14.24 -0.98 11.49
C TYR A 187 -14.34 -0.77 9.99
N VAL A 188 -14.69 0.44 9.56
CA VAL A 188 -14.73 0.82 8.14
C VAL A 188 -14.25 2.25 7.98
N ASN A 189 -13.64 2.55 6.84
CA ASN A 189 -13.26 3.92 6.52
C ASN A 189 -14.53 4.74 6.22
N PRO A 190 -14.75 5.89 6.90
CA PRO A 190 -15.98 6.69 6.80
C PRO A 190 -16.22 7.30 5.41
N ILE A 191 -15.18 7.40 4.56
CA ILE A 191 -15.34 7.89 3.19
C ILE A 191 -15.85 6.82 2.20
N THR A 192 -16.01 5.57 2.66
CA THR A 192 -16.44 4.45 1.81
C THR A 192 -17.95 4.23 1.89
N ALA A 193 -18.52 3.68 0.82
CA ALA A 193 -19.94 3.26 0.80
C ALA A 193 -20.26 2.16 1.84
N TYR A 194 -19.25 1.49 2.41
CA TYR A 194 -19.45 0.49 3.46
C TYR A 194 -19.95 1.11 4.77
N TYR A 195 -19.46 2.30 5.09
CA TYR A 195 -19.87 3.06 6.26
C TYR A 195 -21.38 3.36 6.21
N ASP A 196 -21.84 3.94 5.10
CA ASP A 196 -23.27 4.22 4.90
C ASP A 196 -24.12 2.97 4.93
N SER A 197 -23.65 1.89 4.31
CA SER A 197 -24.38 0.62 4.28
C SER A 197 -24.52 0.00 5.68
N LEU A 198 -23.47 0.04 6.50
CA LEU A 198 -23.50 -0.42 7.88
C LEU A 198 -24.39 0.46 8.76
N ARG A 199 -24.37 1.77 8.57
CA ARG A 199 -25.27 2.69 9.29
C ARG A 199 -26.72 2.39 8.98
N GLN A 200 -27.10 2.26 7.70
CA GLN A 200 -28.45 1.89 7.27
C GLN A 200 -28.88 0.55 7.86
N LEU A 201 -28.00 -0.45 7.86
CA LEU A 201 -28.28 -1.76 8.46
C LEU A 201 -28.45 -1.65 9.97
N SER A 202 -27.60 -0.88 10.66
CA SER A 202 -27.68 -0.64 12.09
C SER A 202 -29.01 -0.02 12.48
N ASP A 203 -29.46 1.01 11.73
CA ASP A 203 -30.76 1.67 11.95
C ASP A 203 -31.91 0.67 11.73
N HIS A 204 -31.84 -0.19 10.74
CA HIS A 204 -32.83 -1.24 10.49
C HIS A 204 -32.92 -2.25 11.65
N LEU A 205 -31.77 -2.71 12.15
CA LEU A 205 -31.73 -3.62 13.31
C LEU A 205 -32.31 -2.96 14.58
N GLN A 206 -32.02 -1.67 14.78
CA GLN A 206 -32.55 -0.90 15.91
C GLN A 206 -34.09 -0.76 15.82
N GLN A 207 -34.65 -0.55 14.63
CA GLN A 207 -36.09 -0.55 14.40
C GLN A 207 -36.75 -1.89 14.72
N GLN A 208 -35.99 -2.99 14.63
CA GLN A 208 -36.44 -4.33 15.03
C GLN A 208 -36.24 -4.60 16.54
N GLY A 209 -35.83 -3.62 17.34
CA GLY A 209 -35.59 -3.76 18.77
C GLY A 209 -34.27 -4.46 19.13
N LYS A 210 -33.34 -4.61 18.16
CA LYS A 210 -32.00 -5.18 18.38
C LYS A 210 -30.99 -4.05 18.71
N PRO A 211 -29.92 -4.36 19.46
CA PRO A 211 -28.80 -3.42 19.63
C PRO A 211 -28.22 -2.97 18.31
N SER A 212 -27.83 -1.68 18.23
CA SER A 212 -27.15 -1.12 17.07
C SER A 212 -25.80 -1.81 16.80
N ILE A 213 -25.38 -1.85 15.54
CA ILE A 213 -24.00 -2.20 15.20
C ILE A 213 -23.09 -1.10 15.72
N LEU A 214 -21.97 -1.46 16.36
CA LEU A 214 -20.94 -0.53 16.78
C LEU A 214 -20.03 -0.21 15.59
N VAL A 215 -20.51 0.67 14.71
CA VAL A 215 -19.71 1.10 13.54
C VAL A 215 -18.60 2.00 14.02
N LYS A 216 -17.36 1.53 13.94
CA LYS A 216 -16.15 2.23 14.30
C LYS A 216 -15.53 2.86 13.06
N GLU A 217 -15.28 4.15 13.11
CA GLU A 217 -14.59 4.86 12.05
C GLU A 217 -13.11 4.51 12.07
N ALA A 218 -12.65 3.87 11.01
CA ALA A 218 -11.23 3.67 10.79
C ALA A 218 -10.59 4.99 10.35
N ASP A 219 -9.28 5.10 10.60
CA ASP A 219 -8.53 6.27 10.15
C ASP A 219 -8.63 6.42 8.62
N HIS A 220 -8.90 7.63 8.15
CA HIS A 220 -9.13 7.93 6.73
C HIS A 220 -7.94 7.66 5.82
N ASN A 221 -6.72 7.57 6.38
CA ASN A 221 -5.51 7.22 5.63
C ASN A 221 -5.34 5.71 5.44
N LEU A 222 -6.14 4.87 6.12
CA LEU A 222 -6.12 3.42 5.94
C LEU A 222 -7.02 3.00 4.79
N THR A 223 -6.46 2.21 3.89
CA THR A 223 -7.19 1.59 2.78
C THR A 223 -7.97 0.37 3.26
N ASP A 224 -8.90 -0.14 2.44
CA ASP A 224 -9.58 -1.42 2.71
C ASP A 224 -8.58 -2.58 2.88
N GLU A 225 -7.47 -2.53 2.15
CA GLU A 225 -6.41 -3.55 2.20
C GLU A 225 -5.68 -3.50 3.55
N ASP A 226 -5.43 -2.29 4.07
CA ASP A 226 -4.85 -2.11 5.40
C ASP A 226 -5.78 -2.62 6.50
N LEU A 227 -7.09 -2.37 6.38
CA LEU A 227 -8.07 -2.90 7.34
C LEU A 227 -8.15 -4.43 7.30
N LEU A 228 -8.10 -5.06 6.11
CA LEU A 228 -8.06 -6.52 6.00
C LEU A 228 -6.78 -7.10 6.63
N GLU A 229 -5.64 -6.45 6.44
CA GLU A 229 -4.39 -6.83 7.08
C GLU A 229 -4.47 -6.71 8.61
N MET A 230 -5.02 -5.60 9.14
CA MET A 230 -5.24 -5.40 10.57
C MET A 230 -6.20 -6.43 11.16
N VAL A 231 -7.28 -6.76 10.45
CA VAL A 231 -8.20 -7.85 10.82
C VAL A 231 -7.46 -9.19 10.86
N SER A 232 -6.67 -9.51 9.86
CA SER A 232 -5.87 -10.75 9.83
C SER A 232 -4.86 -10.83 10.96
N ALA A 233 -4.24 -9.71 11.31
CA ALA A 233 -3.32 -9.61 12.42
C ALA A 233 -4.01 -9.68 13.80
N GLY A 234 -5.34 -9.50 13.87
CA GLY A 234 -6.11 -9.42 15.11
C GLY A 234 -5.98 -8.07 15.81
N LEU A 235 -5.60 -7.02 15.09
CA LEU A 235 -5.53 -5.64 15.61
C LEU A 235 -6.93 -4.99 15.68
N ILE A 236 -7.83 -5.38 14.80
CA ILE A 236 -9.25 -5.05 14.83
C ILE A 236 -10.07 -6.33 14.59
N PRO A 237 -11.30 -6.45 15.14
CA PRO A 237 -12.04 -7.69 15.10
C PRO A 237 -12.67 -8.00 13.74
N ALA A 238 -13.17 -6.97 13.04
CA ALA A 238 -13.93 -7.13 11.81
C ALA A 238 -13.91 -5.87 10.94
N THR A 239 -14.10 -6.09 9.64
CA THR A 239 -14.37 -5.04 8.65
C THR A 239 -15.40 -5.50 7.63
N VAL A 240 -15.86 -4.59 6.79
CA VAL A 240 -16.71 -4.88 5.61
C VAL A 240 -15.99 -4.39 4.37
N THR A 241 -15.97 -5.21 3.34
CA THR A 241 -15.43 -4.87 2.03
C THR A 241 -16.15 -5.64 0.91
N LEU A 242 -15.79 -5.39 -0.34
CA LEU A 242 -16.32 -6.14 -1.48
C LEU A 242 -15.93 -7.61 -1.41
N ASN A 243 -16.90 -8.50 -1.69
CA ASN A 243 -16.69 -9.96 -1.62
C ASN A 243 -15.49 -10.42 -2.47
N LEU A 244 -15.33 -9.88 -3.66
CA LEU A 244 -14.18 -10.18 -4.52
C LEU A 244 -12.84 -9.83 -3.84
N ARG A 245 -12.75 -8.65 -3.23
CA ARG A 245 -11.56 -8.20 -2.50
C ARG A 245 -11.31 -9.07 -1.27
N ALA A 246 -12.37 -9.37 -0.50
CA ALA A 246 -12.28 -10.26 0.66
C ALA A 246 -11.76 -11.65 0.29
N GLN A 247 -12.32 -12.26 -0.77
CA GLN A 247 -11.87 -13.57 -1.27
C GLN A 247 -10.44 -13.56 -1.80
N PHE A 248 -10.03 -12.47 -2.44
CA PHE A 248 -8.66 -12.31 -2.90
C PHE A 248 -7.71 -12.29 -1.70
N TRP A 249 -7.93 -11.38 -0.76
CA TRP A 249 -7.05 -11.17 0.39
C TRP A 249 -7.08 -12.34 1.39
N SER A 250 -8.14 -13.13 1.46
CA SER A 250 -8.16 -14.34 2.27
C SER A 250 -7.17 -15.42 1.81
N LYS A 251 -6.72 -15.36 0.55
CA LYS A 251 -5.64 -16.23 0.03
C LYS A 251 -4.26 -15.76 0.49
N VAL A 252 -4.10 -14.45 0.70
CA VAL A 252 -2.89 -13.83 1.23
C VAL A 252 -2.84 -13.93 2.75
N PHE A 253 -3.98 -13.67 3.39
CA PHE A 253 -4.15 -13.66 4.83
C PHE A 253 -4.99 -14.86 5.28
N PRO A 254 -4.37 -16.04 5.53
CA PRO A 254 -5.10 -17.27 5.82
C PRO A 254 -5.89 -17.23 7.15
N LYS A 255 -5.65 -16.23 7.99
CA LYS A 255 -6.41 -16.03 9.24
C LYS A 255 -7.70 -15.24 9.04
N LEU A 256 -7.93 -14.66 7.86
CA LEU A 256 -9.20 -14.01 7.54
C LEU A 256 -10.29 -15.04 7.34
N LYS A 257 -11.45 -14.78 7.91
CA LYS A 257 -12.68 -15.49 7.64
C LYS A 257 -13.63 -14.59 6.86
N VAL A 258 -13.89 -14.93 5.61
CA VAL A 258 -14.84 -14.24 4.74
C VAL A 258 -16.21 -14.85 4.93
N HIS A 259 -17.18 -14.03 5.30
CA HIS A 259 -18.58 -14.45 5.48
C HIS A 259 -19.39 -14.07 4.23
N SER A 260 -19.22 -14.82 3.13
CA SER A 260 -19.86 -14.52 1.84
C SER A 260 -21.39 -14.53 1.88
N ASP A 261 -21.96 -15.21 2.87
CA ASP A 261 -23.43 -15.29 3.08
C ASP A 261 -23.94 -14.16 3.98
N VAL A 262 -23.06 -13.45 4.70
CA VAL A 262 -23.41 -12.28 5.53
C VAL A 262 -23.21 -11.03 4.67
N VAL A 263 -24.20 -10.76 3.83
CA VAL A 263 -24.18 -9.66 2.87
C VAL A 263 -24.78 -8.41 3.51
N VAL A 264 -23.93 -7.42 3.83
CA VAL A 264 -24.33 -6.13 4.39
C VAL A 264 -25.13 -5.32 3.36
N LYS A 265 -24.69 -5.37 2.10
CA LYS A 265 -25.41 -4.78 0.98
C LYS A 265 -25.08 -5.51 -0.31
N ASP A 266 -26.11 -5.82 -1.08
CA ASP A 266 -25.94 -6.20 -2.47
C ASP A 266 -25.79 -4.89 -3.29
N GLY A 267 -24.54 -4.54 -3.61
CA GLY A 267 -24.19 -3.27 -4.24
C GLY A 267 -24.34 -3.24 -5.76
N GLY A 268 -24.87 -4.32 -6.38
CA GLY A 268 -24.96 -4.45 -7.83
C GLY A 268 -23.66 -4.97 -8.46
N VAL A 269 -23.08 -4.22 -9.41
CA VAL A 269 -21.92 -4.68 -10.18
C VAL A 269 -20.80 -3.65 -10.23
N LEU A 270 -19.58 -4.13 -10.46
CA LEU A 270 -18.35 -3.35 -10.68
C LEU A 270 -18.02 -3.31 -12.17
N ALA A 271 -17.69 -2.14 -12.69
CA ALA A 271 -17.28 -1.96 -14.09
C ALA A 271 -16.22 -0.85 -14.21
N PHE A 272 -15.49 -0.85 -15.32
CA PHE A 272 -14.71 0.31 -15.74
C PHE A 272 -15.65 1.36 -16.31
N ALA A 273 -15.22 2.63 -16.33
CA ALA A 273 -16.05 3.71 -16.85
C ALA A 273 -15.30 4.58 -17.86
N THR A 274 -16.01 5.06 -18.88
CA THR A 274 -15.54 6.03 -19.86
C THR A 274 -16.45 7.26 -19.85
N ARG A 275 -16.01 8.36 -20.46
CA ARG A 275 -16.89 9.51 -20.64
C ARG A 275 -18.11 9.17 -21.49
N ARG A 276 -19.19 9.92 -21.32
CA ARG A 276 -20.42 9.74 -22.11
C ARG A 276 -20.24 9.98 -23.60
N ASP A 277 -19.29 10.80 -23.99
CA ASP A 277 -18.93 11.12 -25.39
C ASP A 277 -17.89 10.14 -25.96
N SER A 278 -17.63 9.00 -25.29
CA SER A 278 -16.63 8.01 -25.70
C SER A 278 -17.22 6.59 -25.88
N PRO A 279 -18.32 6.41 -26.67
CA PRO A 279 -18.94 5.11 -26.86
C PRO A 279 -18.08 4.11 -27.63
N GLN A 280 -17.18 4.55 -28.54
CA GLN A 280 -16.29 3.65 -29.27
C GLN A 280 -15.22 3.06 -28.34
N LEU A 281 -14.65 3.87 -27.44
CA LEU A 281 -13.72 3.39 -26.41
C LEU A 281 -14.41 2.39 -25.47
N GLN A 282 -15.63 2.69 -25.02
CA GLN A 282 -16.40 1.78 -24.16
C GLN A 282 -16.66 0.44 -24.86
N GLN A 283 -17.08 0.45 -26.13
CA GLN A 283 -17.29 -0.78 -26.91
C GLN A 283 -16.00 -1.59 -27.07
N LEU A 284 -14.87 -0.93 -27.30
CA LEU A 284 -13.57 -1.58 -27.44
C LEU A 284 -13.12 -2.24 -26.13
N LEU A 285 -13.38 -1.59 -24.99
CA LEU A 285 -13.17 -2.16 -23.65
C LEU A 285 -14.07 -3.36 -23.40
N ASP A 286 -15.34 -3.34 -23.84
CA ASP A 286 -16.25 -4.47 -23.70
C ASP A 286 -15.78 -5.69 -24.51
N GLU A 287 -15.30 -5.50 -25.74
CA GLU A 287 -14.69 -6.57 -26.53
C GLU A 287 -13.48 -7.18 -25.80
N PHE A 288 -12.64 -6.34 -25.21
CA PHE A 288 -11.45 -6.74 -24.44
C PHE A 288 -11.81 -7.55 -23.20
N ILE A 289 -12.71 -7.04 -22.36
CA ILE A 289 -13.09 -7.63 -21.06
C ILE A 289 -13.73 -9.00 -21.24
N LYS A 290 -14.46 -9.23 -22.31
CA LYS A 290 -15.20 -10.47 -22.56
C LYS A 290 -14.37 -11.73 -22.31
N ASN A 291 -13.08 -11.71 -22.65
CA ASN A 291 -12.18 -12.86 -22.55
C ASN A 291 -11.05 -12.69 -21.52
N ARG A 292 -11.02 -11.56 -20.78
CA ARG A 292 -9.89 -11.20 -19.90
C ARG A 292 -10.31 -10.82 -18.47
N ARG A 293 -11.56 -11.04 -18.10
CA ARG A 293 -12.07 -10.80 -16.75
C ARG A 293 -11.55 -11.84 -15.73
N ILE A 294 -11.71 -11.57 -14.44
CA ILE A 294 -11.47 -12.51 -13.35
C ILE A 294 -12.27 -13.80 -13.59
N GLY A 295 -11.65 -14.96 -13.34
CA GLY A 295 -12.19 -16.27 -13.70
C GLY A 295 -11.67 -16.81 -15.03
N THR A 296 -11.06 -15.98 -15.89
CA THR A 296 -10.31 -16.43 -17.06
C THR A 296 -8.89 -16.81 -16.69
N SER A 297 -8.18 -17.52 -17.58
CA SER A 297 -6.76 -17.86 -17.39
C SER A 297 -5.89 -16.61 -17.15
N PHE A 298 -6.13 -15.53 -17.89
CA PHE A 298 -5.43 -14.26 -17.75
C PHE A 298 -5.64 -13.66 -16.36
N GLY A 299 -6.91 -13.41 -15.95
CA GLY A 299 -7.22 -12.81 -14.65
C GLY A 299 -6.71 -13.64 -13.47
N ASN A 300 -6.77 -14.98 -13.56
CA ASN A 300 -6.25 -15.86 -12.50
C ASN A 300 -4.71 -15.86 -12.43
N THR A 301 -4.02 -15.62 -13.54
CA THR A 301 -2.56 -15.52 -13.57
C THR A 301 -2.10 -14.21 -12.94
N LEU A 302 -2.77 -13.09 -13.26
CA LEU A 302 -2.51 -11.80 -12.62
C LEU A 302 -2.68 -11.87 -11.10
N LEU A 303 -3.80 -12.42 -10.65
CA LEU A 303 -4.06 -12.58 -9.21
C LEU A 303 -2.94 -13.36 -8.50
N ARG A 304 -2.41 -14.43 -9.10
CA ARG A 304 -1.33 -15.22 -8.50
C ARG A 304 -0.01 -14.47 -8.41
N ARG A 305 0.32 -13.62 -9.37
CA ARG A 305 1.58 -12.88 -9.41
C ARG A 305 1.71 -11.91 -8.25
N TYR A 306 0.65 -11.20 -7.92
CA TYR A 306 0.63 -10.20 -6.85
C TYR A 306 0.36 -10.78 -5.44
N LEU A 307 0.25 -12.10 -5.32
CA LEU A 307 0.10 -12.80 -4.05
C LEU A 307 1.45 -13.17 -3.38
N GLN A 308 2.57 -12.97 -4.05
CA GLN A 308 3.89 -13.40 -3.56
C GLN A 308 4.70 -12.20 -3.08
N ASN A 309 5.27 -12.33 -1.86
CA ASN A 309 6.26 -11.46 -1.23
C ASN A 309 5.83 -10.04 -0.82
N THR A 310 5.13 -9.97 0.32
CA THR A 310 5.01 -8.71 1.07
C THR A 310 5.26 -8.97 2.55
N GLU A 311 5.97 -8.07 3.20
CA GLU A 311 6.08 -8.08 4.67
C GLU A 311 4.82 -7.45 5.26
N TRP A 312 4.06 -8.28 5.96
CA TRP A 312 2.79 -7.92 6.55
C TRP A 312 2.96 -7.46 7.99
N VAL A 313 2.08 -6.57 8.47
CA VAL A 313 2.01 -6.21 9.89
C VAL A 313 1.78 -7.44 10.75
N LYS A 314 2.41 -7.45 11.91
CA LYS A 314 2.24 -8.48 12.94
C LYS A 314 1.28 -7.99 14.01
N ASN A 315 0.79 -8.90 14.84
CA ASN A 315 -0.08 -8.52 15.96
C ASN A 315 0.71 -7.84 17.08
N ALA A 316 0.99 -6.55 16.88
CA ALA A 316 1.70 -5.70 17.85
C ALA A 316 0.94 -5.51 19.17
N THR A 317 -0.35 -5.83 19.20
CA THR A 317 -1.22 -5.70 20.39
C THR A 317 -1.56 -7.03 21.06
N SER A 318 -0.94 -8.14 20.62
CA SER A 318 -1.06 -9.42 21.33
C SER A 318 -0.52 -9.32 22.76
N THR A 319 -0.98 -10.22 23.63
CA THR A 319 -0.55 -10.23 25.04
C THR A 319 0.98 -10.23 25.20
N GLU A 320 1.69 -11.00 24.36
CA GLU A 320 3.16 -11.07 24.42
C GLU A 320 3.82 -9.77 23.93
N GLU A 321 3.35 -9.21 22.84
CA GLU A 321 3.89 -7.95 22.30
C GLU A 321 3.56 -6.76 23.22
N MET A 322 2.38 -6.76 23.86
CA MET A 322 2.03 -5.74 24.86
C MET A 322 2.87 -5.82 26.15
N LYS A 323 3.53 -6.96 26.46
CA LYS A 323 4.56 -6.99 27.52
C LYS A 323 5.78 -6.16 27.12
N LYS A 324 6.25 -6.27 25.89
CA LYS A 324 7.36 -5.46 25.37
C LYS A 324 6.98 -3.99 25.33
N PHE A 325 5.79 -3.66 24.85
CA PHE A 325 5.25 -2.30 24.88
C PHE A 325 5.33 -1.70 26.30
N ARG A 326 4.78 -2.40 27.31
CA ARG A 326 4.80 -1.96 28.72
C ARG A 326 6.21 -1.81 29.28
N ALA A 327 7.15 -2.66 28.84
CA ALA A 327 8.53 -2.59 29.31
C ALA A 327 9.26 -1.33 28.86
N TYR A 328 8.91 -0.78 27.68
CA TYR A 328 9.67 0.31 27.07
C TYR A 328 8.89 1.62 26.87
N VAL A 329 7.56 1.62 26.99
CA VAL A 329 6.71 2.78 26.68
C VAL A 329 7.10 4.04 27.46
N HIS A 330 7.57 3.89 28.71
CA HIS A 330 7.98 5.03 29.53
C HIS A 330 9.20 5.76 28.97
N TYR A 331 10.13 5.08 28.29
CA TYR A 331 11.25 5.72 27.58
C TYR A 331 10.75 6.48 26.34
N PHE A 332 9.83 5.89 25.57
CA PHE A 332 9.19 6.58 24.43
C PHE A 332 8.45 7.82 24.90
N GLN A 333 7.67 7.74 25.97
CA GLN A 333 6.95 8.90 26.54
C GLN A 333 7.93 10.00 27.00
N LYS A 334 9.00 9.64 27.69
CA LYS A 334 10.02 10.58 28.15
C LYS A 334 10.64 11.37 27.01
N TYR A 335 11.10 10.67 25.98
CA TYR A 335 11.80 11.31 24.87
C TYR A 335 10.86 11.91 23.81
N ALA A 336 9.65 11.38 23.65
CA ALA A 336 8.61 12.01 22.86
C ALA A 336 8.26 13.39 23.39
N ALA A 337 8.05 13.52 24.72
CA ALA A 337 7.80 14.81 25.36
C ALA A 337 8.99 15.78 25.24
N GLN A 338 10.23 15.26 25.27
CA GLN A 338 11.43 16.08 25.13
C GLN A 338 11.63 16.61 23.72
N TYR A 339 11.22 15.85 22.69
CA TYR A 339 11.50 16.13 21.28
C TYR A 339 10.26 16.44 20.45
N ASP A 340 9.11 16.63 21.11
CA ASP A 340 7.84 17.02 20.50
C ASP A 340 7.36 16.06 19.40
N PHE A 341 7.12 14.80 19.82
CA PHE A 341 6.52 13.76 19.00
C PHE A 341 5.37 13.06 19.71
N ASP A 342 4.45 12.46 18.94
CA ASP A 342 3.51 11.48 19.48
C ASP A 342 4.25 10.18 19.83
N TYR A 343 4.25 9.80 21.10
CA TYR A 343 4.99 8.63 21.57
C TYR A 343 4.50 7.31 20.96
N LEU A 344 3.20 7.21 20.58
CA LEU A 344 2.65 6.01 19.93
C LEU A 344 3.17 5.84 18.50
N MET A 345 3.37 6.94 17.78
CA MET A 345 4.03 6.89 16.46
C MET A 345 5.46 6.38 16.57
N LEU A 346 6.19 6.82 17.59
CA LEU A 346 7.56 6.37 17.85
C LEU A 346 7.62 4.90 18.30
N VAL A 347 6.66 4.45 19.13
CA VAL A 347 6.54 3.01 19.48
C VAL A 347 6.24 2.19 18.21
N GLY A 348 5.35 2.68 17.34
CA GLY A 348 5.07 2.05 16.04
C GLY A 348 6.34 1.89 15.20
N GLN A 349 7.22 2.90 15.17
CA GLN A 349 8.52 2.80 14.50
C GLN A 349 9.42 1.76 15.16
N GLY A 350 9.60 1.80 16.49
CA GLY A 350 10.43 0.80 17.19
C GLY A 350 9.91 -0.63 17.00
N TYR A 351 8.59 -0.79 16.83
CA TYR A 351 8.02 -2.09 16.50
C TYR A 351 8.32 -2.49 15.04
N GLN A 352 8.24 -1.56 14.11
CA GLN A 352 8.59 -1.80 12.69
C GLN A 352 10.07 -2.15 12.53
N GLU A 353 10.97 -1.52 13.30
CA GLU A 353 12.41 -1.73 13.23
C GLU A 353 12.86 -3.09 13.79
N SER A 354 12.31 -3.52 14.93
CA SER A 354 12.82 -4.67 15.66
C SER A 354 11.77 -5.50 16.41
N HIS A 355 10.48 -5.20 16.30
CA HIS A 355 9.43 -5.69 17.21
C HIS A 355 9.73 -5.39 18.70
N LEU A 356 10.27 -4.20 18.96
CA LEU A 356 10.72 -3.76 20.29
C LEU A 356 11.76 -4.71 20.93
N ASP A 357 12.65 -5.30 20.13
CA ASP A 357 13.69 -6.21 20.60
C ASP A 357 15.05 -5.51 20.67
N GLN A 358 15.52 -5.22 21.91
CA GLN A 358 16.83 -4.59 22.12
C GLN A 358 18.00 -5.48 21.70
N SER A 359 17.82 -6.80 21.63
CA SER A 359 18.86 -7.74 21.21
C SER A 359 19.07 -7.78 19.70
N MET A 360 18.14 -7.22 18.91
CA MET A 360 18.20 -7.23 17.45
C MET A 360 19.49 -6.58 16.94
N ARG A 361 20.10 -7.23 15.96
CA ARG A 361 21.29 -6.73 15.26
C ARG A 361 21.10 -6.96 13.77
N SER A 362 21.27 -5.90 12.99
CA SER A 362 21.22 -6.02 11.53
C SER A 362 22.61 -6.36 10.96
N PRO A 363 22.68 -7.01 9.79
CA PRO A 363 23.94 -7.22 9.09
C PRO A 363 24.70 -5.92 8.76
N GLY A 364 23.99 -4.79 8.66
CA GLY A 364 24.56 -3.45 8.44
C GLY A 364 25.11 -2.78 9.71
N GLY A 365 25.05 -3.46 10.86
CA GLY A 365 25.57 -2.96 12.12
C GLY A 365 24.62 -2.07 12.91
N ALA A 366 23.32 -2.01 12.51
CA ALA A 366 22.31 -1.36 13.33
C ALA A 366 21.95 -2.24 14.53
N VAL A 367 21.64 -1.61 15.67
CA VAL A 367 21.39 -2.29 16.94
C VAL A 367 20.10 -1.82 17.59
N GLY A 368 19.44 -2.73 18.30
CA GLY A 368 18.39 -2.48 19.28
C GLY A 368 17.04 -2.09 18.69
N ILE A 369 16.21 -1.57 19.57
CA ILE A 369 14.78 -1.28 19.33
C ILE A 369 14.57 -0.36 18.12
N MET A 370 15.38 0.69 18.00
CA MET A 370 15.26 1.69 16.93
C MET A 370 16.26 1.44 15.78
N GLN A 371 16.95 0.29 15.75
CA GLN A 371 17.93 -0.08 14.72
C GLN A 371 18.93 1.06 14.42
N VAL A 372 19.54 1.59 15.49
CA VAL A 372 20.48 2.71 15.41
C VAL A 372 21.89 2.19 15.13
N ILE A 373 22.62 2.85 14.23
CA ILE A 373 24.04 2.54 14.02
C ILE A 373 24.88 3.27 15.07
N PRO A 374 25.62 2.56 15.96
CA PRO A 374 26.31 3.15 17.10
C PRO A 374 27.26 4.29 16.73
N LYS A 375 27.97 4.16 15.62
CA LYS A 375 28.89 5.19 15.14
C LYS A 375 28.18 6.54 14.87
N TYR A 376 26.98 6.51 14.29
CA TYR A 376 26.24 7.73 13.98
C TYR A 376 25.53 8.28 15.23
N ALA A 377 25.08 7.42 16.11
CA ALA A 377 24.49 7.84 17.38
C ALA A 377 25.50 8.56 18.29
N ALA A 378 26.74 8.07 18.35
CA ALA A 378 27.79 8.68 19.15
C ALA A 378 28.31 10.02 18.60
N ALA A 379 28.18 10.25 17.30
CA ALA A 379 28.67 11.46 16.63
C ALA A 379 27.71 12.65 16.82
N PRO A 380 28.22 13.91 16.84
CA PRO A 380 27.36 15.09 16.73
C PRO A 380 26.56 15.10 15.41
N PRO A 381 25.33 15.63 15.40
CA PRO A 381 24.63 16.30 16.51
C PRO A 381 23.89 15.35 17.49
N ILE A 382 23.89 14.04 17.23
CA ILE A 382 23.14 13.09 18.06
C ILE A 382 23.80 12.94 19.43
N ALA A 383 25.08 12.59 19.47
CA ALA A 383 25.89 12.50 20.69
C ALA A 383 25.26 11.67 21.83
N VAL A 384 24.71 10.50 21.48
CA VAL A 384 24.20 9.49 22.41
C VAL A 384 25.00 8.19 22.19
N PRO A 385 26.11 7.98 22.88
CA PRO A 385 27.02 6.87 22.59
C PRO A 385 26.54 5.52 23.08
N ASP A 386 25.72 5.47 24.16
CA ASP A 386 25.29 4.24 24.79
C ASP A 386 23.94 3.75 24.20
N VAL A 387 24.02 3.10 23.04
CA VAL A 387 22.86 2.53 22.33
C VAL A 387 22.69 1.01 22.53
N GLU A 388 23.56 0.41 23.35
CA GLU A 388 23.47 -1.02 23.67
C GLU A 388 22.38 -1.32 24.69
N ASN A 389 21.94 -0.34 25.47
CA ASN A 389 20.77 -0.44 26.33
C ASN A 389 19.53 0.17 25.68
N ALA A 390 18.34 -0.25 26.13
CA ALA A 390 17.07 0.15 25.54
C ALA A 390 16.82 1.67 25.64
N GLU A 391 17.12 2.29 26.80
CA GLU A 391 16.89 3.73 26.99
C GLU A 391 17.76 4.56 26.05
N GLY A 392 19.05 4.29 26.00
CA GLY A 392 19.97 5.00 25.10
C GLY A 392 19.67 4.77 23.64
N ASN A 393 19.22 3.56 23.28
CA ASN A 393 18.82 3.22 21.91
C ASN A 393 17.59 4.01 21.47
N ILE A 394 16.54 4.02 22.29
CA ILE A 394 15.31 4.79 22.03
C ILE A 394 15.62 6.29 22.00
N HIS A 395 16.41 6.79 22.94
CA HIS A 395 16.84 8.19 22.96
C HIS A 395 17.56 8.59 21.66
N ALA A 396 18.55 7.79 21.25
CA ALA A 396 19.32 8.07 20.02
C ALA A 396 18.41 8.10 18.77
N GLY A 397 17.54 7.09 18.60
CA GLY A 397 16.61 7.02 17.47
C GLY A 397 15.67 8.23 17.40
N ILE A 398 15.07 8.62 18.54
CA ILE A 398 14.16 9.77 18.61
C ILE A 398 14.92 11.08 18.34
N LYS A 399 16.13 11.23 18.89
CA LYS A 399 16.95 12.41 18.64
C LYS A 399 17.41 12.51 17.18
N MET A 400 17.64 11.38 16.49
CA MET A 400 17.88 11.33 15.05
C MET A 400 16.66 11.84 14.27
N LEU A 401 15.45 11.41 14.63
CA LEU A 401 14.23 11.95 14.02
C LEU A 401 14.07 13.45 14.26
N ARG A 402 14.34 13.94 15.48
CA ARG A 402 14.29 15.39 15.78
C ARG A 402 15.30 16.16 14.91
N ASN A 403 16.51 15.65 14.79
CA ASN A 403 17.52 16.27 13.92
C ASN A 403 17.08 16.29 12.44
N ILE A 404 16.40 15.24 11.95
CA ILE A 404 15.82 15.21 10.60
C ILE A 404 14.76 16.31 10.46
N VAL A 405 13.84 16.39 11.42
CA VAL A 405 12.77 17.42 11.42
C VAL A 405 13.37 18.81 11.42
N ASP A 406 14.30 19.10 12.34
CA ASP A 406 14.91 20.42 12.48
C ASP A 406 15.70 20.85 11.25
N THR A 407 16.28 19.90 10.53
CA THR A 407 17.13 20.18 9.38
C THR A 407 16.35 20.25 8.05
N TYR A 408 15.31 19.41 7.88
CA TYR A 408 14.70 19.18 6.57
C TYR A 408 13.19 19.43 6.50
N LEU A 409 12.48 19.52 7.65
CA LEU A 409 11.03 19.53 7.72
C LEU A 409 10.48 20.74 8.51
N ASN A 410 11.08 21.92 8.28
CA ASN A 410 10.73 23.18 8.96
C ASN A 410 9.66 24.01 8.25
N ASP A 411 8.98 23.45 7.24
CA ASP A 411 7.97 24.17 6.48
C ASP A 411 6.76 24.53 7.34
N PRO A 412 6.26 25.79 7.32
CA PRO A 412 5.12 26.21 8.15
C PRO A 412 3.79 25.51 7.84
N GLY A 413 3.69 24.89 6.66
CA GLY A 413 2.49 24.16 6.22
C GLY A 413 2.48 22.67 6.59
N LEU A 414 3.51 22.18 7.29
CA LEU A 414 3.57 20.79 7.75
C LEU A 414 2.83 20.64 9.10
N ASP A 415 1.77 19.85 9.12
CA ASP A 415 1.20 19.39 10.39
C ASP A 415 2.08 18.34 11.08
N GLU A 416 1.87 18.11 12.38
CA GLU A 416 2.74 17.22 13.18
C GLU A 416 2.70 15.76 12.72
N THR A 417 1.56 15.29 12.23
CA THR A 417 1.42 13.92 11.69
C THR A 417 2.25 13.74 10.43
N ASN A 418 2.05 14.60 9.43
CA ASN A 418 2.80 14.54 8.18
C ASN A 418 4.30 14.81 8.38
N LYS A 419 4.66 15.72 9.28
CA LYS A 419 6.05 15.94 9.70
C LYS A 419 6.70 14.65 10.20
N THR A 420 6.02 13.92 11.07
CA THR A 420 6.51 12.66 11.63
C THR A 420 6.59 11.55 10.57
N LEU A 421 5.59 11.43 9.70
CA LEU A 421 5.59 10.44 8.60
C LEU A 421 6.75 10.69 7.61
N LEU A 422 6.98 11.95 7.24
CA LEU A 422 8.11 12.35 6.38
C LEU A 422 9.47 12.13 7.08
N ALA A 423 9.52 12.30 8.41
CA ALA A 423 10.72 11.96 9.19
C ALA A 423 10.98 10.45 9.19
N PHE A 424 9.95 9.60 9.28
CA PHE A 424 10.10 8.14 9.15
C PHE A 424 10.60 7.74 7.76
N ALA A 425 10.01 8.29 6.69
CA ALA A 425 10.51 8.07 5.35
C ALA A 425 11.99 8.49 5.21
N SER A 426 12.35 9.64 5.81
CA SER A 426 13.71 10.17 5.82
C SER A 426 14.67 9.29 6.64
N TYR A 427 14.22 8.70 7.74
CA TYR A 427 14.99 7.77 8.55
C TYR A 427 15.35 6.50 7.77
N ASN A 428 14.39 5.98 7.01
CA ASN A 428 14.54 4.78 6.18
C ASN A 428 15.36 5.04 4.89
N ALA A 429 14.96 6.04 4.08
CA ALA A 429 15.50 6.27 2.73
C ALA A 429 16.56 7.38 2.64
N GLY A 430 16.78 8.11 3.71
CA GLY A 430 17.72 9.22 3.80
C GLY A 430 17.07 10.60 3.58
N PRO A 431 17.38 11.58 4.47
CA PRO A 431 16.66 12.84 4.52
C PRO A 431 16.88 13.74 3.28
N ASN A 432 18.07 13.76 2.71
CA ASN A 432 18.33 14.51 1.49
C ASN A 432 17.48 14.01 0.31
N ARG A 433 17.30 12.69 0.21
CA ARG A 433 16.51 12.08 -0.85
C ARG A 433 15.02 12.43 -0.69
N ILE A 434 14.48 12.29 0.49
CA ILE A 434 13.07 12.65 0.75
C ILE A 434 12.83 14.15 0.53
N ALA A 435 13.76 15.03 0.92
CA ALA A 435 13.67 16.46 0.63
C ALA A 435 13.67 16.76 -0.89
N GLN A 436 14.39 15.99 -1.70
CA GLN A 436 14.31 16.10 -3.17
C GLN A 436 12.96 15.64 -3.69
N LEU A 437 12.45 14.52 -3.19
CA LEU A 437 11.16 13.96 -3.64
C LEU A 437 9.95 14.80 -3.23
N ARG A 438 10.02 15.51 -2.10
CA ARG A 438 9.04 16.54 -1.74
C ARG A 438 8.99 17.68 -2.76
N ARG A 439 10.15 18.14 -3.24
CA ARG A 439 10.19 19.14 -4.34
C ARG A 439 9.61 18.58 -5.63
N ARG A 440 9.94 17.32 -5.94
CA ARG A 440 9.39 16.63 -7.11
C ARG A 440 7.86 16.47 -7.01
N ALA A 441 7.33 16.13 -5.84
CA ALA A 441 5.89 16.07 -5.61
C ALA A 441 5.21 17.41 -5.95
N LYS A 442 5.78 18.52 -5.51
CA LYS A 442 5.29 19.86 -5.86
C LYS A 442 5.33 20.13 -7.37
N GLU A 443 6.40 19.73 -8.06
CA GLU A 443 6.52 19.86 -9.52
C GLU A 443 5.47 19.03 -10.26
N GLU A 444 5.09 17.88 -9.71
CA GLU A 444 4.04 17.00 -10.24
C GLU A 444 2.62 17.41 -9.80
N GLY A 445 2.44 18.56 -9.13
CA GLY A 445 1.14 19.08 -8.70
C GLY A 445 0.58 18.41 -7.44
N LEU A 446 1.42 17.63 -6.72
CA LEU A 446 1.08 17.00 -5.45
C LEU A 446 1.45 17.91 -4.27
N ASP A 447 0.84 17.69 -3.09
CA ASP A 447 1.19 18.43 -1.89
C ASP A 447 2.50 17.91 -1.27
N PRO A 448 3.60 18.71 -1.27
CA PRO A 448 4.88 18.30 -0.71
C PRO A 448 4.86 18.14 0.82
N ASN A 449 3.79 18.59 1.47
CA ASN A 449 3.61 18.57 2.91
C ASN A 449 2.70 17.43 3.39
N GLN A 450 2.16 16.64 2.48
CA GLN A 450 1.35 15.46 2.80
C GLN A 450 2.03 14.16 2.36
N TRP A 451 2.05 13.19 3.27
CA TRP A 451 2.59 11.86 2.94
C TRP A 451 1.59 11.07 2.10
N PHE A 452 0.43 10.72 2.68
CA PHE A 452 -0.56 9.86 2.03
C PHE A 452 -1.15 10.49 0.77
N GLY A 453 -1.15 9.71 -0.32
CA GLY A 453 -1.67 10.14 -1.63
C GLY A 453 -0.86 11.23 -2.33
N ASN A 454 0.28 11.66 -1.76
CA ASN A 454 1.11 12.73 -2.29
C ASN A 454 2.59 12.33 -2.36
N VAL A 455 3.39 12.63 -1.34
CA VAL A 455 4.84 12.34 -1.36
C VAL A 455 5.11 10.85 -1.47
N GLU A 456 4.27 10.00 -0.88
CA GLU A 456 4.40 8.54 -0.98
C GLU A 456 4.39 8.04 -2.43
N LEU A 457 3.58 8.66 -3.32
CA LEU A 457 3.51 8.29 -4.74
C LEU A 457 4.83 8.53 -5.44
N VAL A 458 5.47 9.66 -5.15
CA VAL A 458 6.77 10.01 -5.70
C VAL A 458 7.88 9.14 -5.11
N VAL A 459 7.78 8.79 -3.82
CA VAL A 459 8.72 7.87 -3.16
C VAL A 459 8.63 6.48 -3.78
N ALA A 460 7.43 5.93 -3.96
CA ALA A 460 7.23 4.65 -4.63
C ALA A 460 7.80 4.64 -6.05
N LYS A 461 7.57 5.73 -6.81
CA LYS A 461 8.03 5.89 -8.19
C LYS A 461 9.55 6.03 -8.29
N GLU A 462 10.18 6.80 -7.42
CA GLU A 462 11.58 7.20 -7.53
C GLU A 462 12.55 6.39 -6.65
N ILE A 463 12.05 5.70 -5.63
CA ILE A 463 12.86 4.84 -4.75
C ILE A 463 12.40 3.39 -4.89
N ASP A 464 11.43 2.98 -4.08
CA ASP A 464 10.83 1.65 -4.03
C ASP A 464 9.57 1.64 -3.16
N GLU A 465 8.81 0.56 -3.27
CA GLU A 465 7.63 0.29 -2.44
C GLU A 465 8.01 -0.01 -0.97
N VAL A 466 9.24 -0.44 -0.68
CA VAL A 466 9.69 -0.82 0.65
C VAL A 466 9.63 0.36 1.61
N THR A 467 10.09 1.55 1.17
CA THR A 467 10.03 2.78 1.98
C THR A 467 8.59 3.21 2.23
N VAL A 468 7.71 3.10 1.23
CA VAL A 468 6.27 3.40 1.39
C VAL A 468 5.65 2.44 2.41
N GLN A 469 5.89 1.15 2.26
CA GLN A 469 5.37 0.13 3.16
C GLN A 469 5.90 0.28 4.59
N TYR A 470 7.15 0.68 4.76
CA TYR A 470 7.74 0.99 6.06
C TYR A 470 6.93 2.06 6.81
N VAL A 471 6.64 3.20 6.18
CA VAL A 471 5.87 4.29 6.79
C VAL A 471 4.43 3.85 7.05
N ASN A 472 3.79 3.18 6.09
CA ASN A 472 2.41 2.72 6.20
C ASN A 472 2.24 1.65 7.32
N ASN A 473 3.23 0.76 7.51
CA ASN A 473 3.22 -0.20 8.61
C ASN A 473 3.33 0.50 9.97
N ILE A 474 4.23 1.48 10.11
CA ILE A 474 4.35 2.28 11.34
C ILE A 474 3.02 2.93 11.67
N TYR A 475 2.34 3.51 10.68
CA TYR A 475 1.05 4.15 10.87
C TYR A 475 -0.03 3.18 11.32
N LYS A 476 -0.07 1.96 10.76
CA LYS A 476 -0.98 0.89 11.22
C LYS A 476 -0.72 0.49 12.68
N TYR A 477 0.54 0.35 13.08
CA TYR A 477 0.89 0.08 14.49
C TYR A 477 0.48 1.22 15.41
N TYR A 478 0.69 2.47 14.98
CA TYR A 478 0.23 3.65 15.72
C TYR A 478 -1.27 3.60 15.96
N VAL A 479 -2.08 3.39 14.92
CA VAL A 479 -3.54 3.30 15.04
C VAL A 479 -3.94 2.15 15.95
N ALA A 480 -3.31 0.98 15.83
CA ALA A 480 -3.60 -0.18 16.66
C ALA A 480 -3.30 0.08 18.16
N TYR A 481 -2.15 0.66 18.49
CA TYR A 481 -1.83 1.04 19.88
C TYR A 481 -2.83 2.07 20.42
N LYS A 482 -3.20 3.06 19.62
CA LYS A 482 -4.17 4.08 20.00
C LYS A 482 -5.54 3.48 20.36
N LEU A 483 -6.04 2.53 19.56
CA LEU A 483 -7.29 1.81 19.81
C LEU A 483 -7.25 1.04 21.14
N VAL A 484 -6.21 0.23 21.36
CA VAL A 484 -6.07 -0.56 22.61
C VAL A 484 -6.00 0.32 23.87
N LEU A 485 -5.33 1.47 23.80
CA LEU A 485 -5.21 2.36 24.95
C LEU A 485 -6.49 3.13 25.21
N GLN A 486 -7.27 3.48 24.19
CA GLN A 486 -8.58 4.11 24.33
C GLN A 486 -9.58 3.17 25.02
N GLU A 487 -9.60 1.88 24.63
CA GLU A 487 -10.42 0.86 25.29
C GLU A 487 -10.05 0.68 26.77
N SER A 488 -8.74 0.68 27.09
CA SER A 488 -8.28 0.51 28.48
C SER A 488 -8.59 1.70 29.40
N GLN A 489 -8.89 2.89 28.85
CA GLN A 489 -9.31 4.07 29.61
C GLN A 489 -10.83 4.16 29.79
N SER A 490 -11.60 3.38 29.03
CA SER A 490 -13.06 3.36 29.06
C SER A 490 -13.64 2.33 30.04
N HIS A 491 -12.79 1.55 30.67
CA HIS A 491 -13.07 0.56 31.72
C HIS A 491 -12.39 0.95 33.02
#